data_1faac2222f1aa1029e8964915ad546dd
#
_entry.id   1faac2222f1aa1029e8964915ad546dd
#
_cell.length_a   1.000
_cell.length_b   1.000
_cell.length_c   1.000
_cell.angle_alpha   90.00
_cell.angle_beta   90.00
_cell.angle_gamma   90.00
#
_symmetry.space_group_name_H-M   'P 1'
#
loop_
_entity.id
_entity.type
_entity.pdbx_description
1 polymer ?
#
loop_
_entity_poly.entity_id
_entity_poly.type
_entity_poly.pdbx_seq_one_letter_code
_entity_poly.pdbx_strand_id
1 'polypeptide(L)'
;IHFIEGLAQVNGHKIPLGDVVGVMKADGHEPRALYEYWAPMTKPLGQGGDMHFAFSYGVQAVEVEVNTSTGEVRVMKVISANDVGMAVNPLGLKGQVEGGVMMGLGNALTEEFIVENGNVVTDYLARYRIPGIMLTPEITPIIVEHPTAEGPFGAKGVGEICSIPTTP
;
A
#
# COMPACT_ATOMS: atom_id res chain seq x y z
N ILE A 1 -3.76 26.45 -13.30
CA ILE A 1 -5.03 26.42 -12.55
C ILE A 1 -4.83 25.47 -11.39
N HIS A 2 -5.12 25.92 -10.18
CA HIS A 2 -5.11 25.08 -9.00
C HIS A 2 -6.53 24.93 -8.46
N PHE A 3 -6.87 23.74 -7.97
CA PHE A 3 -8.15 23.47 -7.34
C PHE A 3 -7.92 23.26 -5.85
N ILE A 4 -8.55 24.08 -5.02
CA ILE A 4 -8.40 24.04 -3.55
C ILE A 4 -9.78 24.27 -2.93
N GLU A 5 -10.23 23.34 -2.09
CA GLU A 5 -11.45 23.46 -1.29
C GLU A 5 -12.70 23.90 -2.09
N GLY A 6 -12.90 23.33 -3.28
CA GLY A 6 -14.05 23.68 -4.14
C GLY A 6 -13.92 25.00 -4.91
N LEU A 7 -12.71 25.59 -4.93
CA LEU A 7 -12.38 26.80 -5.67
C LEU A 7 -11.38 26.50 -6.80
N ALA A 8 -11.56 27.13 -7.95
CA ALA A 8 -10.55 27.21 -8.99
C ALA A 8 -9.72 28.51 -8.79
N GLN A 9 -8.42 28.40 -8.69
CA GLN A 9 -7.50 29.53 -8.59
C GLN A 9 -6.78 29.74 -9.92
N VAL A 10 -6.98 30.91 -10.54
CA VAL A 10 -6.37 31.31 -11.81
C VAL A 10 -5.82 32.73 -11.66
N ASN A 11 -4.52 32.91 -11.91
CA ASN A 11 -3.84 34.21 -11.84
C ASN A 11 -4.14 35.00 -10.54
N GLY A 12 -4.22 34.30 -9.40
CA GLY A 12 -4.51 34.91 -8.10
C GLY A 12 -6.01 35.10 -7.80
N HIS A 13 -6.91 34.90 -8.74
CA HIS A 13 -8.35 34.94 -8.54
C HIS A 13 -8.87 33.58 -8.10
N LYS A 14 -9.79 33.58 -7.13
CA LYS A 14 -10.48 32.37 -6.65
C LYS A 14 -11.93 32.41 -7.10
N ILE A 15 -12.36 31.41 -7.84
CA ILE A 15 -13.71 31.28 -8.40
C ILE A 15 -14.32 29.98 -7.88
N PRO A 16 -15.55 29.98 -7.36
CA PRO A 16 -16.24 28.74 -6.97
C PRO A 16 -16.35 27.78 -8.16
N LEU A 17 -16.06 26.49 -7.96
CA LEU A 17 -16.17 25.49 -9.03
C LEU A 17 -17.59 25.39 -9.60
N GLY A 18 -18.62 25.62 -8.77
CA GLY A 18 -20.01 25.67 -9.22
C GLY A 18 -20.24 26.74 -10.27
N ASP A 19 -19.63 27.92 -10.12
CA ASP A 19 -19.76 29.02 -11.07
C ASP A 19 -19.04 28.70 -12.41
N VAL A 20 -17.84 28.11 -12.30
CA VAL A 20 -17.08 27.64 -13.48
C VAL A 20 -17.89 26.60 -14.26
N VAL A 21 -18.47 25.60 -13.56
CA VAL A 21 -19.36 24.60 -14.18
C VAL A 21 -20.59 25.22 -14.80
N GLY A 22 -21.19 26.23 -14.15
CA GLY A 22 -22.34 26.95 -14.66
C GLY A 22 -22.03 27.63 -16.01
N VAL A 23 -20.90 28.33 -16.08
CA VAL A 23 -20.46 29.01 -17.33
C VAL A 23 -20.15 27.95 -18.41
N MET A 24 -19.43 26.88 -18.10
CA MET A 24 -19.13 25.81 -19.06
C MET A 24 -20.40 25.23 -19.68
N LYS A 25 -21.43 24.94 -18.87
CA LYS A 25 -22.71 24.42 -19.36
C LYS A 25 -23.47 25.41 -20.19
N ALA A 26 -23.46 26.70 -19.83
CA ALA A 26 -24.11 27.77 -20.60
C ALA A 26 -23.47 27.94 -21.99
N ASP A 27 -22.13 27.69 -22.07
CA ASP A 27 -21.38 27.75 -23.32
C ASP A 27 -21.43 26.42 -24.12
N GLY A 28 -22.27 25.46 -23.68
CA GLY A 28 -22.41 24.14 -24.32
C GLY A 28 -21.26 23.16 -24.10
N HIS A 29 -20.39 23.43 -23.14
CA HIS A 29 -19.30 22.53 -22.76
C HIS A 29 -19.75 21.57 -21.64
N GLU A 30 -19.41 20.28 -21.78
CA GLU A 30 -19.59 19.33 -20.71
C GLU A 30 -18.42 19.48 -19.67
N PRO A 31 -18.72 19.72 -18.38
CA PRO A 31 -17.69 19.86 -17.35
C PRO A 31 -17.11 18.48 -16.99
N ARG A 32 -16.45 17.84 -17.95
CA ARG A 32 -15.88 16.51 -17.84
C ARG A 32 -14.50 16.50 -18.49
N ALA A 33 -13.54 15.87 -17.82
CA ALA A 33 -12.26 15.52 -18.41
C ALA A 33 -12.07 14.01 -18.38
N LEU A 34 -11.53 13.44 -19.44
CA LEU A 34 -11.08 12.07 -19.52
C LEU A 34 -9.57 12.09 -19.70
N TYR A 35 -8.88 11.34 -18.87
CA TYR A 35 -7.45 11.15 -18.96
C TYR A 35 -7.13 9.65 -18.89
N GLU A 36 -6.29 9.18 -19.79
CA GLU A 36 -5.80 7.81 -19.81
C GLU A 36 -4.30 7.82 -19.53
N TYR A 37 -3.90 7.15 -18.46
CA TYR A 37 -2.50 7.03 -18.09
C TYR A 37 -1.89 5.77 -18.73
N TRP A 38 -0.78 5.95 -19.40
CA TRP A 38 0.06 4.88 -19.92
C TRP A 38 1.37 4.83 -19.14
N ALA A 39 1.63 3.70 -18.49
CA ALA A 39 2.89 3.48 -17.80
C ALA A 39 4.06 3.50 -18.78
N PRO A 40 5.24 3.97 -18.36
CA PRO A 40 6.45 3.88 -19.17
C PRO A 40 6.72 2.45 -19.65
N MET A 41 7.23 2.33 -20.85
CA MET A 41 7.59 1.02 -21.41
C MET A 41 8.71 0.38 -20.62
N THR A 42 8.51 -0.87 -20.21
CA THR A 42 9.50 -1.69 -19.51
C THR A 42 9.96 -2.84 -20.40
N LYS A 43 11.09 -3.45 -20.07
CA LYS A 43 11.63 -4.60 -20.80
C LYS A 43 11.59 -5.86 -19.94
N PRO A 44 11.30 -7.04 -20.53
CA PRO A 44 11.41 -8.30 -19.81
C PRO A 44 12.80 -8.54 -19.24
N LEU A 45 12.87 -9.32 -18.17
CA LEU A 45 14.14 -9.73 -17.56
C LEU A 45 15.08 -10.35 -18.60
N GLY A 46 16.36 -9.96 -18.57
CA GLY A 46 17.39 -10.47 -19.46
C GLY A 46 17.49 -9.79 -20.83
N GLN A 47 16.61 -8.84 -21.17
CA GLN A 47 16.62 -8.13 -22.45
C GLN A 47 17.37 -6.79 -22.43
N GLY A 48 18.03 -6.47 -21.32
CA GLY A 48 18.73 -5.20 -21.11
C GLY A 48 17.78 -4.00 -21.08
N GLY A 49 17.77 -3.27 -19.98
CA GLY A 49 16.90 -2.12 -19.70
C GLY A 49 16.08 -2.32 -18.42
N ASP A 50 15.27 -1.33 -18.12
CA ASP A 50 14.50 -1.31 -16.88
C ASP A 50 13.28 -2.23 -16.95
N MET A 51 13.23 -3.19 -16.05
CA MET A 51 12.11 -4.11 -15.88
C MET A 51 10.92 -3.43 -15.20
N HIS A 52 11.21 -2.44 -14.37
CA HIS A 52 10.23 -1.62 -13.64
C HIS A 52 10.62 -0.15 -13.75
N PHE A 53 9.64 0.73 -13.83
CA PHE A 53 9.84 2.18 -13.88
C PHE A 53 9.83 2.85 -12.51
N ALA A 54 9.41 2.14 -11.47
CA ALA A 54 9.41 2.62 -10.09
C ALA A 54 9.63 1.45 -9.12
N PHE A 55 10.28 1.75 -7.99
CA PHE A 55 10.53 0.80 -6.91
C PHE A 55 10.04 1.42 -5.60
N SER A 56 9.34 0.60 -4.81
CA SER A 56 9.03 0.91 -3.42
C SER A 56 10.07 0.25 -2.50
N TYR A 57 10.36 0.89 -1.38
CA TYR A 57 11.32 0.40 -0.39
C TYR A 57 10.64 0.27 0.96
N GLY A 58 10.92 -0.82 1.67
CA GLY A 58 10.40 -1.04 3.01
C GLY A 58 11.47 -1.60 3.93
N VAL A 59 11.41 -1.21 5.19
CA VAL A 59 12.23 -1.77 6.26
C VAL A 59 11.37 -1.94 7.50
N GLN A 60 11.61 -3.03 8.22
CA GLN A 60 10.93 -3.32 9.48
C GLN A 60 11.91 -3.61 10.59
N ALA A 61 11.51 -3.22 11.81
CA ALA A 61 12.15 -3.61 13.05
C ALA A 61 11.11 -4.31 13.92
N VAL A 62 11.47 -5.46 14.45
CA VAL A 62 10.55 -6.32 15.22
C VAL A 62 11.13 -6.60 16.59
N GLU A 63 10.32 -6.42 17.64
CA GLU A 63 10.62 -6.84 19.00
C GLU A 63 9.89 -8.14 19.29
N VAL A 64 10.63 -9.17 19.67
CA VAL A 64 10.11 -10.50 19.95
C VAL A 64 10.51 -10.99 21.34
N GLU A 65 9.62 -11.77 21.95
CA GLU A 65 9.87 -12.55 23.15
C GLU A 65 9.89 -14.03 22.78
N VAL A 66 10.94 -14.74 23.19
CA VAL A 66 11.11 -16.16 22.87
C VAL A 66 11.20 -16.97 24.17
N ASN A 67 10.29 -17.93 24.32
CA ASN A 67 10.40 -18.92 25.40
C ASN A 67 11.46 -19.97 25.03
N THR A 68 12.64 -19.88 25.64
CA THR A 68 13.78 -20.75 25.29
C THR A 68 13.56 -22.22 25.67
N SER A 69 12.56 -22.52 26.49
CA SER A 69 12.25 -23.92 26.88
C SER A 69 11.27 -24.57 25.89
N THR A 70 10.37 -23.80 25.29
CA THR A 70 9.34 -24.33 24.38
C THR A 70 9.59 -23.96 22.91
N GLY A 71 10.40 -22.94 22.63
CA GLY A 71 10.59 -22.36 21.31
C GLY A 71 9.44 -21.44 20.87
N GLU A 72 8.46 -21.19 21.73
CA GLU A 72 7.34 -20.30 21.42
C GLU A 72 7.83 -18.84 21.22
N VAL A 73 7.41 -18.23 20.13
CA VAL A 73 7.73 -16.84 19.76
C VAL A 73 6.49 -15.99 19.89
N ARG A 74 6.64 -14.86 20.58
CA ARG A 74 5.61 -13.81 20.67
C ARG A 74 6.17 -12.52 20.11
N VAL A 75 5.49 -11.96 19.12
CA VAL A 75 5.81 -10.63 18.59
C VAL A 75 5.16 -9.57 19.46
N MET A 76 5.97 -8.67 20.01
CA MET A 76 5.53 -7.62 20.91
C MET A 76 5.25 -6.33 20.16
N LYS A 77 6.13 -5.97 19.20
CA LYS A 77 6.05 -4.73 18.45
C LYS A 77 6.66 -4.87 17.07
N VAL A 78 6.04 -4.22 16.09
CA VAL A 78 6.57 -4.07 14.72
C VAL A 78 6.59 -2.59 14.36
N ILE A 79 7.73 -2.08 13.92
CA ILE A 79 7.87 -0.76 13.31
C ILE A 79 8.11 -1.00 11.84
N SER A 80 7.22 -0.48 10.97
CA SER A 80 7.30 -0.67 9.52
C SER A 80 7.39 0.66 8.80
N ALA A 81 8.54 0.97 8.22
CA ALA A 81 8.79 2.16 7.43
C ALA A 81 8.74 1.81 5.93
N ASN A 82 7.89 2.52 5.18
CA ASN A 82 7.64 2.24 3.77
C ASN A 82 7.68 3.51 2.94
N ASP A 83 8.49 3.50 1.89
CA ASP A 83 8.51 4.55 0.87
C ASP A 83 7.31 4.35 -0.08
N VAL A 84 6.34 5.23 0.06
CA VAL A 84 5.07 5.21 -0.68
C VAL A 84 5.04 6.20 -1.84
N GLY A 85 6.16 6.87 -2.12
CA GLY A 85 6.18 8.00 -3.04
C GLY A 85 5.42 9.17 -2.45
N MET A 86 4.29 9.58 -3.05
CA MET A 86 3.36 10.53 -2.45
C MET A 86 2.25 9.80 -1.71
N ALA A 87 2.00 10.21 -0.47
CA ALA A 87 0.90 9.69 0.34
C ALA A 87 -0.44 10.34 -0.05
N VAL A 88 -1.14 9.76 -1.03
CA VAL A 88 -2.43 10.28 -1.50
C VAL A 88 -3.52 10.16 -0.43
N ASN A 89 -3.51 9.09 0.35
CA ASN A 89 -4.43 8.85 1.46
C ASN A 89 -3.65 8.31 2.68
N PRO A 90 -3.09 9.18 3.54
CA PRO A 90 -2.27 8.74 4.68
C PRO A 90 -2.97 7.80 5.66
N LEU A 91 -4.28 7.99 5.89
CA LEU A 91 -5.04 7.11 6.77
C LEU A 91 -5.21 5.71 6.17
N GLY A 92 -5.56 5.64 4.90
CA GLY A 92 -5.67 4.37 4.17
C GLY A 92 -4.32 3.65 4.08
N LEU A 93 -3.22 4.38 3.91
CA LEU A 93 -1.87 3.82 3.88
C LEU A 93 -1.47 3.18 5.21
N LYS A 94 -1.78 3.80 6.34
CA LYS A 94 -1.54 3.20 7.66
C LYS A 94 -2.25 1.87 7.80
N GLY A 95 -3.53 1.81 7.43
CA GLY A 95 -4.28 0.55 7.45
C GLY A 95 -3.70 -0.52 6.53
N GLN A 96 -3.18 -0.15 5.35
CA GLN A 96 -2.49 -1.08 4.45
C GLN A 96 -1.18 -1.61 5.06
N VAL A 97 -0.39 -0.76 5.71
CA VAL A 97 0.84 -1.17 6.39
C VAL A 97 0.52 -2.14 7.54
N GLU A 98 -0.45 -1.80 8.38
CA GLU A 98 -0.88 -2.66 9.50
C GLU A 98 -1.37 -4.02 9.00
N GLY A 99 -2.23 -4.04 7.98
CA GLY A 99 -2.73 -5.28 7.38
C GLY A 99 -1.63 -6.11 6.71
N GLY A 100 -0.70 -5.49 5.99
CA GLY A 100 0.43 -6.16 5.37
C GLY A 100 1.38 -6.78 6.39
N VAL A 101 1.67 -6.09 7.50
CA VAL A 101 2.45 -6.65 8.62
C VAL A 101 1.76 -7.89 9.18
N MET A 102 0.45 -7.83 9.44
CA MET A 102 -0.29 -8.98 9.93
C MET A 102 -0.30 -10.16 8.94
N MET A 103 -0.38 -9.89 7.65
CA MET A 103 -0.24 -10.91 6.61
C MET A 103 1.15 -11.59 6.69
N GLY A 104 2.22 -10.81 6.80
CA GLY A 104 3.58 -11.35 6.94
C GLY A 104 3.77 -12.17 8.22
N LEU A 105 3.23 -11.71 9.35
CA LEU A 105 3.27 -12.45 10.61
C LEU A 105 2.48 -13.77 10.51
N GLY A 106 1.34 -13.77 9.84
CA GLY A 106 0.57 -14.97 9.57
C GLY A 106 1.39 -16.00 8.80
N ASN A 107 1.97 -15.60 7.69
CA ASN A 107 2.80 -16.45 6.85
C ASN A 107 4.02 -17.01 7.60
N ALA A 108 4.63 -16.22 8.48
CA ALA A 108 5.83 -16.61 9.21
C ALA A 108 5.55 -17.53 10.40
N LEU A 109 4.43 -17.36 11.11
CA LEU A 109 4.26 -17.95 12.45
C LEU A 109 3.06 -18.88 12.57
N THR A 110 1.99 -18.72 11.80
CA THR A 110 0.74 -19.43 12.06
C THR A 110 0.12 -20.13 10.86
N GLU A 111 0.21 -19.54 9.68
CA GLU A 111 -0.46 -20.05 8.49
C GLU A 111 0.24 -21.28 7.92
N GLU A 112 -0.55 -22.27 7.55
CA GLU A 112 -0.03 -23.51 6.98
C GLU A 112 -0.96 -24.01 5.87
N PHE A 113 -0.46 -24.09 4.63
CA PHE A 113 -1.18 -24.61 3.49
C PHE A 113 -0.75 -26.05 3.21
N ILE A 114 -1.60 -27.03 3.60
CA ILE A 114 -1.31 -28.46 3.49
C ILE A 114 -2.11 -29.07 2.35
N VAL A 115 -1.41 -29.79 1.47
CA VAL A 115 -2.00 -30.57 0.38
C VAL A 115 -1.58 -32.02 0.54
N GLU A 116 -2.56 -32.93 0.66
CA GLU A 116 -2.33 -34.38 0.73
C GLU A 116 -3.04 -35.08 -0.43
N ASN A 117 -2.30 -35.87 -1.21
CA ASN A 117 -2.81 -36.63 -2.36
C ASN A 117 -3.63 -35.75 -3.35
N GLY A 118 -3.21 -34.48 -3.55
CA GLY A 118 -3.90 -33.53 -4.43
C GLY A 118 -5.13 -32.85 -3.82
N ASN A 119 -5.45 -33.12 -2.56
CA ASN A 119 -6.57 -32.48 -1.85
C ASN A 119 -6.04 -31.49 -0.81
N VAL A 120 -6.67 -30.31 -0.73
CA VAL A 120 -6.36 -29.32 0.30
C VAL A 120 -6.91 -29.80 1.64
N VAL A 121 -6.03 -29.98 2.63
CA VAL A 121 -6.40 -30.40 3.99
C VAL A 121 -6.81 -29.18 4.84
N THR A 122 -6.11 -28.06 4.66
CA THR A 122 -6.42 -26.79 5.32
C THR A 122 -7.45 -25.99 4.53
N ASP A 123 -8.64 -26.54 4.38
CA ASP A 123 -9.71 -26.11 3.49
C ASP A 123 -10.59 -24.97 4.03
N TYR A 124 -10.34 -24.52 5.27
CA TYR A 124 -11.00 -23.35 5.85
C TYR A 124 -10.08 -22.57 6.81
N LEU A 125 -10.42 -21.30 7.07
CA LEU A 125 -9.54 -20.32 7.73
C LEU A 125 -9.02 -20.79 9.10
N ALA A 126 -9.82 -21.49 9.89
CA ALA A 126 -9.39 -21.96 11.20
C ALA A 126 -8.37 -23.10 11.12
N ARG A 127 -8.38 -23.92 10.08
CA ARG A 127 -7.33 -24.92 9.80
C ARG A 127 -6.11 -24.27 9.17
N TYR A 128 -6.31 -23.28 8.31
CA TYR A 128 -5.23 -22.51 7.70
C TYR A 128 -4.50 -21.63 8.70
N ARG A 129 -5.15 -21.27 9.82
CA ARG A 129 -4.62 -20.51 10.96
C ARG A 129 -4.27 -19.05 10.66
N ILE A 130 -5.15 -18.34 9.97
CA ILE A 130 -5.04 -16.87 9.86
C ILE A 130 -4.95 -16.27 11.26
N PRO A 131 -4.01 -15.35 11.53
CA PRO A 131 -3.86 -14.72 12.84
C PRO A 131 -5.13 -14.01 13.29
N GLY A 132 -5.57 -14.32 14.50
CA GLY A 132 -6.66 -13.59 15.14
C GLY A 132 -6.17 -12.32 15.84
N ILE A 133 -7.12 -11.46 16.25
CA ILE A 133 -6.85 -10.18 16.92
C ILE A 133 -5.96 -10.31 18.17
N MET A 134 -6.02 -11.44 18.86
CA MET A 134 -5.22 -11.70 20.07
C MET A 134 -3.72 -11.87 19.78
N LEU A 135 -3.35 -12.14 18.53
CA LEU A 135 -1.96 -12.27 18.09
C LEU A 135 -1.42 -10.99 17.45
N THR A 136 -2.25 -9.94 17.37
CA THR A 136 -1.84 -8.66 16.79
C THR A 136 -0.92 -7.92 17.75
N PRO A 137 0.35 -7.66 17.37
CA PRO A 137 1.28 -6.86 18.17
C PRO A 137 0.95 -5.37 18.09
N GLU A 138 1.69 -4.54 18.83
CA GLU A 138 1.73 -3.12 18.56
C GLU A 138 2.40 -2.88 17.19
N ILE A 139 1.70 -2.22 16.25
CA ILE A 139 2.24 -1.89 14.93
C ILE A 139 2.39 -0.38 14.82
N THR A 140 3.58 0.09 14.47
CA THR A 140 3.88 1.52 14.23
C THR A 140 4.21 1.73 12.76
N PRO A 141 3.26 2.18 11.93
CA PRO A 141 3.50 2.52 10.54
C PRO A 141 4.26 3.85 10.43
N ILE A 142 5.35 3.87 9.63
CA ILE A 142 6.07 5.07 9.24
C ILE A 142 5.93 5.25 7.73
N ILE A 143 5.28 6.33 7.34
CA ILE A 143 5.12 6.70 5.93
C ILE A 143 6.31 7.56 5.53
N VAL A 144 7.09 7.10 4.56
CA VAL A 144 8.19 7.84 3.95
C VAL A 144 7.73 8.32 2.57
N GLU A 145 7.86 9.60 2.31
CA GLU A 145 7.46 10.18 1.03
C GLU A 145 8.69 10.55 0.20
N HIS A 146 8.92 9.78 -0.87
CA HIS A 146 9.91 10.06 -1.90
C HIS A 146 9.25 9.87 -3.27
N PRO A 147 8.50 10.89 -3.76
CA PRO A 147 7.74 10.79 -5.00
C PRO A 147 8.58 10.38 -6.20
N THR A 148 8.06 9.48 -7.02
CA THR A 148 8.68 9.16 -8.32
C THR A 148 8.27 10.18 -9.38
N ALA A 149 9.06 10.31 -10.43
CA ALA A 149 8.71 11.15 -11.59
C ALA A 149 7.53 10.57 -12.37
N GLU A 150 7.29 9.27 -12.24
CA GLU A 150 6.27 8.53 -12.95
C GLU A 150 5.08 8.16 -12.05
N GLY A 151 3.94 7.87 -12.65
CA GLY A 151 2.74 7.46 -11.94
C GLY A 151 1.89 8.62 -11.42
N PRO A 152 0.75 8.31 -10.76
CA PRO A 152 -0.20 9.32 -10.29
C PRO A 152 0.38 10.09 -9.11
N PHE A 153 0.66 11.37 -9.31
CA PHE A 153 1.25 12.28 -8.31
C PHE A 153 2.58 11.81 -7.72
N GLY A 154 3.27 10.88 -8.38
CA GLY A 154 4.49 10.27 -7.84
C GLY A 154 4.26 9.21 -6.76
N ALA A 155 3.02 8.75 -6.58
CA ALA A 155 2.71 7.66 -5.69
C ALA A 155 3.31 6.33 -6.17
N LYS A 156 3.68 5.47 -5.23
CA LYS A 156 4.21 4.12 -5.46
C LYS A 156 3.22 3.06 -4.97
N GLY A 157 3.40 1.83 -5.40
CA GLY A 157 2.64 0.69 -4.89
C GLY A 157 2.95 0.42 -3.42
N VAL A 158 1.93 0.14 -2.62
CA VAL A 158 2.05 -0.11 -1.18
C VAL A 158 1.46 -1.47 -0.79
N GLY A 159 0.53 -1.99 -1.57
CA GLY A 159 -0.07 -3.30 -1.30
C GLY A 159 1.01 -4.37 -1.23
N GLU A 160 1.00 -5.17 -0.16
CA GLU A 160 1.86 -6.32 0.14
C GLU A 160 3.34 -6.05 0.42
N ILE A 161 3.92 -4.90 0.05
CA ILE A 161 5.33 -4.63 0.38
C ILE A 161 5.60 -4.77 1.89
N CYS A 162 4.61 -4.44 2.71
CA CYS A 162 4.71 -4.48 4.17
C CYS A 162 4.70 -5.90 4.74
N SER A 163 4.34 -6.93 3.94
CA SER A 163 4.35 -8.33 4.37
C SER A 163 5.73 -8.99 4.22
N ILE A 164 6.55 -8.50 3.29
CA ILE A 164 7.81 -9.15 2.89
C ILE A 164 8.86 -9.14 4.02
N PRO A 165 9.15 -8.01 4.69
CA PRO A 165 10.22 -7.95 5.69
C PRO A 165 9.88 -8.64 7.02
N THR A 166 8.63 -9.06 7.25
CA THR A 166 8.22 -9.74 8.50
C THR A 166 8.58 -11.23 8.54
N THR A 167 8.97 -11.78 7.41
CA THR A 167 9.18 -13.25 7.30
C THR A 167 10.46 -13.78 7.95
N PRO A 168 11.61 -13.09 7.97
CA PRO A 168 12.82 -13.58 8.64
C PRO A 168 12.75 -13.60 10.15
#